data_62327edca49208ea443161760793fba9
#
_entry.id   62327edca49208ea443161760793fba9
#
_cell.length_a   1.000
_cell.length_b   1.000
_cell.length_c   1.000
_cell.angle_alpha   90.00
_cell.angle_beta   90.00
_cell.angle_gamma   90.00
#
_symmetry.space_group_name_H-M   'P 1'
#
loop_
_entity.id
_entity.type
_entity.pdbx_description
1 polymer ?
#
loop_
_entity_poly.entity_id
_entity_poly.type
_entity_poly.pdbx_seq_one_letter_code
_entity_poly.pdbx_strand_id
1 'polypeptide(L)'
;NQDDTPIVPLMFNAVGGSTILWAGHFPRFTPRDFRVRSDDGVADDWPIDYETLEPFFAVNDTMMGVSGLAGDPAYPRHEPPLPPIPLGATGNAMARGFEQLGWHWWPSDSAIISQDYNGREGCINLSSCGSGCTHGSKASTDITYWPVAQRKGVEIRTGCRVREITVREDGTADGVLYYDEDGVLQEQQAEIVVLACNGIGTPRLLLNSKSEQHPDGLANSSGLVGKNLMHHPYARILGVFEEELDGKGPGGCSIWSHEFYETDRSRGFVRGY
;
A
#
# COMPACT_ATOMS: atom_id res chain seq x y z
N ASN A 1 -17.85 -14.36 -16.67
CA ASN A 1 -18.40 -13.01 -16.75
C ASN A 1 -17.44 -12.19 -17.59
N GLN A 2 -17.92 -11.73 -18.71
CA GLN A 2 -17.19 -10.77 -19.53
C GLN A 2 -17.47 -9.41 -18.90
N ASP A 3 -16.41 -8.79 -18.40
CA ASP A 3 -16.49 -7.49 -17.77
C ASP A 3 -16.26 -6.44 -18.86
N ASP A 4 -17.22 -5.56 -19.09
CA ASP A 4 -17.13 -4.50 -20.11
C ASP A 4 -16.30 -3.29 -19.63
N THR A 5 -15.65 -3.40 -18.45
CA THR A 5 -14.79 -2.35 -17.95
C THR A 5 -13.42 -2.37 -18.63
N PRO A 6 -12.90 -1.22 -19.06
CA PRO A 6 -11.53 -1.13 -19.58
C PRO A 6 -10.45 -1.26 -18.50
N ILE A 7 -10.85 -1.28 -17.21
CA ILE A 7 -9.94 -1.36 -16.06
C ILE A 7 -9.73 -2.83 -15.70
N VAL A 8 -8.49 -3.30 -15.82
CA VAL A 8 -8.07 -4.61 -15.34
C VAL A 8 -7.21 -4.43 -14.10
N PRO A 9 -7.80 -4.58 -12.89
CA PRO A 9 -7.03 -4.41 -11.66
C PRO A 9 -6.03 -5.54 -11.50
N LEU A 10 -4.78 -5.20 -11.22
CA LEU A 10 -3.74 -6.17 -10.89
C LEU A 10 -3.90 -6.60 -9.43
N MET A 11 -4.43 -7.79 -9.23
CA MET A 11 -4.60 -8.40 -7.92
C MET A 11 -3.90 -9.76 -7.89
N PHE A 12 -3.25 -10.05 -6.78
CA PHE A 12 -2.57 -11.33 -6.58
C PHE A 12 -3.15 -12.03 -5.34
N ASN A 13 -3.65 -13.24 -5.53
CA ASN A 13 -4.26 -14.05 -4.49
C ASN A 13 -3.29 -15.11 -3.99
N ALA A 14 -2.59 -14.79 -2.91
CA ALA A 14 -1.73 -15.70 -2.17
C ALA A 14 -1.60 -15.21 -0.74
N VAL A 15 -1.02 -15.99 0.16
CA VAL A 15 -0.56 -15.49 1.47
C VAL A 15 0.45 -14.38 1.21
N GLY A 16 0.21 -13.19 1.75
CA GLY A 16 0.99 -11.99 1.42
C GLY A 16 0.32 -11.08 0.39
N GLY A 17 -0.60 -11.60 -0.42
CA GLY A 17 -1.37 -10.82 -1.39
C GLY A 17 -0.50 -10.03 -2.36
N SER A 18 -1.00 -8.89 -2.81
CA SER A 18 -0.30 -8.02 -3.78
C SER A 18 1.02 -7.42 -3.24
N THR A 19 1.32 -7.52 -1.93
CA THR A 19 2.61 -7.09 -1.40
C THR A 19 3.78 -7.95 -1.89
N ILE A 20 3.51 -9.14 -2.42
CA ILE A 20 4.53 -9.97 -3.07
C ILE A 20 5.03 -9.33 -4.38
N LEU A 21 4.13 -8.65 -5.12
CA LEU A 21 4.41 -8.10 -6.45
C LEU A 21 4.58 -6.57 -6.50
N TRP A 22 4.56 -5.89 -5.38
CA TRP A 22 4.76 -4.45 -5.34
C TRP A 22 6.25 -4.06 -5.40
N ALA A 23 6.52 -2.80 -5.71
CA ALA A 23 7.89 -2.30 -5.84
C ALA A 23 8.58 -1.99 -4.50
N GLY A 24 7.85 -1.96 -3.39
CA GLY A 24 8.39 -1.65 -2.06
C GLY A 24 8.47 -0.16 -1.74
N HIS A 25 7.95 0.71 -2.59
CA HIS A 25 7.86 2.14 -2.28
C HIS A 25 6.91 2.37 -1.11
N PHE A 26 7.37 3.03 -0.04
CA PHE A 26 6.67 3.03 1.24
C PHE A 26 6.68 4.39 1.95
N PRO A 27 6.22 5.47 1.27
CA PRO A 27 6.11 6.77 1.89
C PRO A 27 5.02 6.80 2.96
N ARG A 28 5.19 7.64 3.97
CA ARG A 28 4.08 8.04 4.84
C ARG A 28 3.20 9.07 4.14
N PHE A 29 1.99 9.25 4.60
CA PHE A 29 1.18 10.41 4.23
C PHE A 29 1.74 11.68 4.87
N THR A 30 1.47 12.83 4.27
CA THR A 30 1.74 14.13 4.91
C THR A 30 0.53 14.55 5.77
N PRO A 31 0.68 15.45 6.76
CA PRO A 31 -0.45 15.95 7.54
C PRO A 31 -1.57 16.56 6.68
N ARG A 32 -1.23 17.19 5.56
CA ARG A 32 -2.21 17.80 4.64
C ARG A 32 -3.05 16.78 3.87
N ASP A 33 -2.59 15.54 3.73
CA ASP A 33 -3.39 14.46 3.10
C ASP A 33 -4.67 14.16 3.88
N PHE A 34 -4.70 14.45 5.17
CA PHE A 34 -5.86 14.27 6.03
C PHE A 34 -6.84 15.45 5.98
N ARG A 35 -6.46 16.58 5.36
CA ARG A 35 -7.17 17.88 5.39
C ARG A 35 -7.52 18.41 4.00
N VAL A 36 -7.64 17.53 3.02
CA VAL A 36 -7.80 17.90 1.60
C VAL A 36 -9.04 18.78 1.37
N ARG A 37 -10.17 18.52 2.07
CA ARG A 37 -11.36 19.35 1.98
C ARG A 37 -11.14 20.75 2.55
N SER A 38 -10.55 20.81 3.74
CA SER A 38 -10.30 22.08 4.42
C SER A 38 -9.27 22.94 3.70
N ASP A 39 -8.21 22.33 3.16
CA ASP A 39 -7.08 23.03 2.57
C ASP A 39 -7.31 23.38 1.08
N ASP A 40 -7.87 22.44 0.33
CA ASP A 40 -7.96 22.54 -1.13
C ASP A 40 -9.41 22.64 -1.65
N GLY A 41 -10.41 22.39 -0.80
CA GLY A 41 -11.83 22.52 -1.14
C GLY A 41 -12.39 21.34 -1.94
N VAL A 42 -11.66 20.24 -2.07
CA VAL A 42 -12.04 19.02 -2.80
C VAL A 42 -12.07 17.81 -1.88
N ALA A 43 -12.74 16.73 -2.31
CA ALA A 43 -12.91 15.50 -1.54
C ALA A 43 -13.47 15.74 -0.12
N ASP A 44 -13.05 14.95 0.87
CA ASP A 44 -13.41 15.07 2.28
C ASP A 44 -12.17 15.02 3.15
N ASP A 45 -12.21 15.64 4.33
CA ASP A 45 -11.20 15.46 5.35
C ASP A 45 -11.33 14.07 5.98
N TRP A 46 -10.21 13.47 6.33
CA TRP A 46 -10.22 12.25 7.13
C TRP A 46 -10.68 12.56 8.56
N PRO A 47 -11.41 11.63 9.21
CA PRO A 47 -11.84 11.81 10.61
C PRO A 47 -10.70 11.62 11.65
N ILE A 48 -9.50 11.43 11.18
CA ILE A 48 -8.26 11.27 11.95
C ILE A 48 -7.19 12.18 11.34
N ASP A 49 -6.12 12.42 12.05
CA ASP A 49 -4.97 13.21 11.63
C ASP A 49 -3.68 12.37 11.55
N TYR A 50 -2.60 13.00 11.09
CA TYR A 50 -1.28 12.38 10.99
C TYR A 50 -0.77 11.92 12.35
N GLU A 51 -0.93 12.76 13.38
CA GLU A 51 -0.45 12.51 14.73
C GLU A 51 -1.10 11.26 15.35
N THR A 52 -2.37 11.01 15.03
CA THR A 52 -3.09 9.79 15.42
C THR A 52 -2.49 8.55 14.78
N LEU A 53 -2.04 8.63 13.52
CA LEU A 53 -1.48 7.48 12.79
C LEU A 53 0.04 7.32 12.94
N GLU A 54 0.76 8.38 13.31
CA GLU A 54 2.22 8.35 13.39
C GLU A 54 2.77 7.16 14.17
N PRO A 55 2.27 6.81 15.38
CA PRO A 55 2.77 5.65 16.12
C PRO A 55 2.59 4.32 15.38
N PHE A 56 1.52 4.20 14.59
CA PHE A 56 1.25 3.00 13.79
C PHE A 56 2.13 2.96 12.54
N PHE A 57 2.44 4.10 11.92
CA PHE A 57 3.44 4.18 10.87
C PHE A 57 4.80 3.70 11.37
N ALA A 58 5.25 4.15 12.55
CA ALA A 58 6.53 3.76 13.13
C ALA A 58 6.59 2.23 13.43
N VAL A 59 5.50 1.65 13.94
CA VAL A 59 5.38 0.19 14.12
C VAL A 59 5.48 -0.54 12.79
N ASN A 60 4.78 -0.03 11.76
CA ASN A 60 4.77 -0.64 10.44
C ASN A 60 6.13 -0.54 9.74
N ASP A 61 6.80 0.61 9.85
CA ASP A 61 8.18 0.79 9.35
C ASP A 61 9.14 -0.24 9.95
N THR A 62 9.03 -0.46 11.26
CA THR A 62 9.83 -1.46 11.97
C THR A 62 9.51 -2.88 11.53
N MET A 63 8.23 -3.23 11.39
CA MET A 63 7.80 -4.56 10.98
C MET A 63 8.21 -4.90 9.55
N MET A 64 8.09 -3.93 8.65
CA MET A 64 8.48 -4.08 7.25
C MET A 64 9.99 -3.99 7.05
N GLY A 65 10.71 -3.28 7.93
CA GLY A 65 12.12 -2.97 7.76
C GLY A 65 12.33 -1.90 6.71
N VAL A 66 11.75 -0.73 6.96
CA VAL A 66 11.84 0.40 6.01
C VAL A 66 13.24 0.99 6.04
N SER A 67 13.80 1.18 4.86
CA SER A 67 15.04 1.92 4.63
C SER A 67 14.71 3.31 4.13
N GLY A 68 15.33 4.33 4.71
CA GLY A 68 15.10 5.73 4.35
C GLY A 68 16.15 6.65 4.96
N LEU A 69 16.04 7.94 4.67
CA LEU A 69 16.89 8.98 5.21
C LEU A 69 16.04 9.96 6.00
N ALA A 70 16.34 10.10 7.30
CA ALA A 70 15.65 11.07 8.15
C ALA A 70 15.90 12.52 7.69
N GLY A 71 14.93 13.39 7.98
CA GLY A 71 15.09 14.82 7.77
C GLY A 71 14.62 15.37 6.43
N ASP A 72 13.82 14.58 5.67
CA ASP A 72 13.13 15.11 4.49
C ASP A 72 12.23 16.30 4.89
N PRO A 73 12.47 17.50 4.34
CA PRO A 73 11.67 18.68 4.68
C PRO A 73 10.21 18.60 4.23
N ALA A 74 9.85 17.67 3.34
CA ALA A 74 8.49 17.45 2.88
C ALA A 74 7.63 16.67 3.89
N TYR A 75 8.25 16.08 4.93
CA TYR A 75 7.57 15.27 5.93
C TYR A 75 7.80 15.76 7.36
N PRO A 76 6.88 15.46 8.28
CA PRO A 76 7.18 15.49 9.70
C PRO A 76 8.39 14.60 10.00
N ARG A 77 9.20 15.04 10.95
CA ARG A 77 10.40 14.28 11.31
C ARG A 77 10.04 12.86 11.74
N HIS A 78 10.65 11.89 11.08
CA HIS A 78 10.61 10.48 11.45
C HIS A 78 11.99 9.86 11.22
N GLU A 79 12.21 8.71 11.84
CA GLU A 79 13.49 7.99 11.80
C GLU A 79 13.24 6.60 11.20
N PRO A 80 13.51 6.38 9.92
CA PRO A 80 13.44 5.05 9.32
C PRO A 80 14.38 4.07 10.07
N PRO A 81 13.96 2.81 10.29
CA PRO A 81 14.77 1.85 11.04
C PRO A 81 16.11 1.48 10.37
N LEU A 82 16.23 1.69 9.07
CA LEU A 82 17.41 1.34 8.29
C LEU A 82 17.90 2.50 7.42
N PRO A 83 19.21 2.59 7.14
CA PRO A 83 19.74 3.60 6.22
C PRO A 83 19.12 3.45 4.82
N PRO A 84 19.14 4.53 4.01
CA PRO A 84 18.50 4.50 2.70
C PRO A 84 19.13 3.47 1.76
N ILE A 85 18.35 2.97 0.84
CA ILE A 85 18.84 2.20 -0.30
C ILE A 85 19.72 3.12 -1.15
N PRO A 86 20.89 2.67 -1.64
CA PRO A 86 21.74 3.48 -2.52
C PRO A 86 20.97 3.95 -3.77
N LEU A 87 21.17 5.19 -4.16
CA LEU A 87 20.49 5.78 -5.32
C LEU A 87 20.79 5.05 -6.64
N GLY A 88 21.98 4.44 -6.75
CA GLY A 88 22.46 3.87 -8.01
C GLY A 88 22.81 4.94 -9.05
N ALA A 89 23.26 4.53 -10.22
CA ALA A 89 23.64 5.47 -11.29
C ALA A 89 22.44 6.29 -11.78
N THR A 90 21.30 5.65 -11.97
CA THR A 90 20.04 6.29 -12.41
C THR A 90 19.56 7.33 -11.39
N GLY A 91 19.45 6.95 -10.11
CA GLY A 91 19.03 7.88 -9.05
C GLY A 91 19.98 9.06 -8.89
N ASN A 92 21.30 8.85 -8.98
CA ASN A 92 22.27 9.93 -8.96
C ASN A 92 22.15 10.86 -10.17
N ALA A 93 21.84 10.33 -11.37
CA ALA A 93 21.60 11.16 -12.55
C ALA A 93 20.35 12.02 -12.36
N MET A 94 19.28 11.46 -11.81
CA MET A 94 18.05 12.21 -11.47
C MET A 94 18.32 13.27 -10.41
N ALA A 95 19.04 12.95 -9.34
CA ALA A 95 19.41 13.90 -8.28
C ALA A 95 20.13 15.12 -8.85
N ARG A 96 21.13 14.92 -9.73
CA ARG A 96 21.80 16.04 -10.42
C ARG A 96 20.83 16.90 -11.24
N GLY A 97 19.85 16.27 -11.90
CA GLY A 97 18.82 17.00 -12.66
C GLY A 97 17.93 17.84 -11.75
N PHE A 98 17.48 17.28 -10.63
CA PHE A 98 16.69 18.02 -9.64
C PHE A 98 17.46 19.17 -9.03
N GLU A 99 18.74 18.98 -8.68
CA GLU A 99 19.63 20.05 -8.19
C GLU A 99 19.79 21.19 -9.19
N GLN A 100 19.97 20.88 -10.48
CA GLN A 100 20.07 21.90 -11.52
C GLN A 100 18.78 22.72 -11.68
N LEU A 101 17.62 22.09 -11.43
CA LEU A 101 16.31 22.75 -11.48
C LEU A 101 15.95 23.46 -10.18
N GLY A 102 16.73 23.26 -9.10
CA GLY A 102 16.40 23.74 -7.77
C GLY A 102 15.16 23.07 -7.17
N TRP A 103 14.87 21.83 -7.59
CA TRP A 103 13.73 21.07 -7.13
C TRP A 103 14.09 20.23 -5.89
N HIS A 104 13.08 20.01 -5.05
CA HIS A 104 13.17 19.07 -3.95
C HIS A 104 13.47 17.66 -4.47
N TRP A 105 14.36 16.96 -3.79
CA TRP A 105 14.51 15.51 -3.93
C TRP A 105 15.05 14.89 -2.64
N TRP A 106 14.75 13.61 -2.43
CA TRP A 106 15.21 12.85 -1.26
C TRP A 106 15.36 11.37 -1.61
N PRO A 107 16.21 10.60 -0.89
CA PRO A 107 16.15 9.15 -0.94
C PRO A 107 14.78 8.64 -0.52
N SER A 108 14.17 7.78 -1.34
CA SER A 108 12.83 7.28 -1.09
C SER A 108 12.78 6.33 0.10
N ASP A 109 11.77 6.48 0.96
CA ASP A 109 11.44 5.44 1.94
C ASP A 109 10.97 4.18 1.22
N SER A 110 11.60 3.07 1.52
CA SER A 110 11.37 1.79 0.85
C SER A 110 11.26 0.65 1.85
N ALA A 111 10.23 -0.16 1.71
CA ALA A 111 10.09 -1.42 2.47
C ALA A 111 11.04 -2.49 1.89
N ILE A 112 12.31 -2.13 1.76
CA ILE A 112 13.42 -2.97 1.28
C ILE A 112 14.56 -2.78 2.25
N ILE A 113 14.98 -3.83 2.94
CA ILE A 113 16.06 -3.73 3.91
C ILE A 113 17.39 -3.49 3.20
N SER A 114 18.08 -2.40 3.56
CA SER A 114 19.38 -2.02 2.99
C SER A 114 20.57 -2.77 3.59
N GLN A 115 20.36 -3.39 4.74
CA GLN A 115 21.32 -4.24 5.47
C GLN A 115 20.55 -5.35 6.18
N ASP A 116 21.27 -6.33 6.74
CA ASP A 116 20.65 -7.44 7.45
C ASP A 116 19.76 -6.97 8.58
N TYR A 117 18.52 -7.47 8.61
CA TYR A 117 17.51 -7.04 9.54
C TYR A 117 16.46 -8.11 9.83
N ASN A 118 16.21 -8.38 11.11
CA ASN A 118 15.20 -9.34 11.57
C ASN A 118 15.29 -10.72 10.88
N GLY A 119 16.51 -11.25 10.68
CA GLY A 119 16.75 -12.56 10.07
C GLY A 119 16.59 -12.58 8.55
N ARG A 120 16.47 -11.45 7.90
CA ARG A 120 16.52 -11.29 6.43
C ARG A 120 17.85 -10.65 6.04
N GLU A 121 18.39 -11.06 4.90
CA GLU A 121 19.62 -10.50 4.35
C GLU A 121 19.35 -9.21 3.56
N GLY A 122 20.26 -8.25 3.64
CA GLY A 122 20.18 -6.96 2.97
C GLY A 122 20.04 -7.07 1.44
N CYS A 123 19.53 -6.04 0.81
CA CYS A 123 19.27 -6.02 -0.63
C CYS A 123 20.57 -6.12 -1.45
N ILE A 124 20.62 -7.04 -2.39
CA ILE A 124 21.72 -7.26 -3.33
C ILE A 124 21.43 -6.75 -4.75
N ASN A 125 20.42 -5.87 -4.90
CA ASN A 125 20.08 -5.20 -6.16
C ASN A 125 19.73 -6.13 -7.34
N LEU A 126 18.87 -7.12 -7.11
CA LEU A 126 18.36 -8.00 -8.18
C LEU A 126 17.40 -7.34 -9.16
N SER A 127 16.94 -6.13 -8.89
CA SER A 127 16.00 -5.33 -9.70
C SER A 127 14.63 -5.95 -9.98
N SER A 128 14.30 -7.08 -9.36
CA SER A 128 13.05 -7.84 -9.61
C SER A 128 11.91 -7.51 -8.63
N CYS A 129 11.97 -6.39 -7.89
CA CYS A 129 11.04 -6.07 -6.80
C CYS A 129 9.56 -6.20 -7.20
N GLY A 130 9.16 -5.66 -8.36
CA GLY A 130 7.78 -5.69 -8.85
C GLY A 130 7.31 -7.06 -9.35
N SER A 131 8.21 -8.03 -9.49
CA SER A 131 7.90 -9.41 -9.92
C SER A 131 8.05 -10.43 -8.80
N GLY A 132 8.34 -9.94 -7.58
CA GLY A 132 8.69 -10.76 -6.41
C GLY A 132 10.18 -10.69 -6.09
N CYS A 133 10.49 -10.70 -4.79
CA CYS A 133 11.87 -10.67 -4.31
C CYS A 133 12.28 -12.06 -3.84
N THR A 134 13.01 -12.79 -4.66
CA THR A 134 13.47 -14.15 -4.32
C THR A 134 14.49 -14.17 -3.19
N HIS A 135 15.18 -13.04 -2.95
CA HIS A 135 16.14 -12.88 -1.85
C HIS A 135 15.46 -12.56 -0.51
N GLY A 136 14.21 -12.08 -0.52
CA GLY A 136 13.47 -11.73 0.70
C GLY A 136 13.83 -10.38 1.30
N SER A 137 14.69 -9.56 0.68
CA SER A 137 15.04 -8.23 1.18
C SER A 137 13.89 -7.23 1.06
N LYS A 138 13.09 -7.30 -0.04
CA LYS A 138 11.88 -6.51 -0.15
C LYS A 138 10.79 -7.14 0.72
N ALA A 139 10.22 -6.34 1.61
CA ALA A 139 9.16 -6.79 2.49
C ALA A 139 7.88 -7.13 1.73
N SER A 140 7.22 -8.18 2.19
CA SER A 140 5.86 -8.56 1.89
C SER A 140 5.26 -9.18 3.15
N THR A 141 3.94 -9.18 3.28
CA THR A 141 3.31 -9.58 4.54
C THR A 141 3.49 -11.07 4.86
N ASP A 142 3.75 -11.92 3.85
CA ASP A 142 4.06 -13.35 4.02
C ASP A 142 5.39 -13.60 4.75
N ILE A 143 6.36 -12.70 4.60
CA ILE A 143 7.67 -12.83 5.26
C ILE A 143 7.84 -11.92 6.49
N THR A 144 6.97 -10.93 6.68
CA THR A 144 7.05 -9.98 7.80
C THR A 144 5.99 -10.24 8.87
N TYR A 145 4.71 -10.09 8.54
CA TYR A 145 3.61 -10.17 9.49
C TYR A 145 3.13 -11.59 9.76
N TRP A 146 2.89 -12.39 8.72
CA TRP A 146 2.31 -13.71 8.88
C TRP A 146 3.14 -14.66 9.72
N PRO A 147 4.47 -14.72 9.62
CA PRO A 147 5.27 -15.56 10.53
C PRO A 147 5.15 -15.16 12.00
N VAL A 148 5.00 -13.85 12.27
CA VAL A 148 4.79 -13.37 13.64
C VAL A 148 3.40 -13.77 14.14
N ALA A 149 2.38 -13.60 13.31
CA ALA A 149 0.99 -13.95 13.64
C ALA A 149 0.85 -15.47 13.93
N GLN A 150 1.44 -16.30 13.07
CA GLN A 150 1.44 -17.76 13.27
C GLN A 150 2.12 -18.20 14.58
N ARG A 151 3.27 -17.60 14.92
CA ARG A 151 3.92 -17.87 16.22
C ARG A 151 3.08 -17.46 17.43
N LYS A 152 2.12 -16.54 17.22
CA LYS A 152 1.13 -16.12 18.23
C LYS A 152 -0.17 -16.94 18.21
N GLY A 153 -0.22 -18.02 17.42
CA GLY A 153 -1.37 -18.92 17.34
C GLY A 153 -2.44 -18.54 16.34
N VAL A 154 -2.18 -17.58 15.45
CA VAL A 154 -3.13 -17.24 14.37
C VAL A 154 -3.14 -18.38 13.35
N GLU A 155 -4.33 -18.90 13.05
CA GLU A 155 -4.56 -19.87 12.00
C GLU A 155 -4.72 -19.18 10.65
N ILE A 156 -4.03 -19.69 9.63
CA ILE A 156 -4.17 -19.26 8.24
C ILE A 156 -4.83 -20.41 7.47
N ARG A 157 -5.99 -20.16 6.90
CA ARG A 157 -6.68 -21.10 6.00
C ARG A 157 -6.51 -20.66 4.56
N THR A 158 -5.74 -21.41 3.81
CA THR A 158 -5.58 -21.23 2.36
C THR A 158 -6.62 -22.03 1.59
N GLY A 159 -6.78 -21.76 0.29
CA GLY A 159 -7.81 -22.43 -0.52
C GLY A 159 -9.25 -22.05 -0.19
N CYS A 160 -9.47 -21.15 0.78
CA CYS A 160 -10.78 -20.72 1.24
C CYS A 160 -11.22 -19.43 0.56
N ARG A 161 -12.46 -19.40 0.05
CA ARG A 161 -13.04 -18.23 -0.59
C ARG A 161 -14.28 -17.76 0.14
N VAL A 162 -14.19 -16.66 0.86
CA VAL A 162 -15.34 -16.08 1.55
C VAL A 162 -16.38 -15.63 0.53
N ARG A 163 -17.60 -16.09 0.71
CA ARG A 163 -18.79 -15.79 -0.09
C ARG A 163 -19.53 -14.57 0.43
N GLU A 164 -19.84 -14.57 1.73
CA GLU A 164 -20.61 -13.52 2.38
C GLU A 164 -20.31 -13.45 3.88
N ILE A 165 -20.61 -12.33 4.49
CA ILE A 165 -20.59 -12.09 5.93
C ILE A 165 -22.00 -12.36 6.46
N THR A 166 -22.09 -13.12 7.54
CA THR A 166 -23.34 -13.37 8.23
C THR A 166 -23.55 -12.35 9.34
N VAL A 167 -24.81 -12.01 9.61
CA VAL A 167 -25.21 -11.06 10.66
C VAL A 167 -26.30 -11.65 11.54
N ARG A 168 -26.28 -11.25 12.81
CA ARG A 168 -27.30 -11.58 13.80
C ARG A 168 -28.56 -10.72 13.60
N GLU A 169 -29.62 -11.06 14.31
CA GLU A 169 -30.87 -10.28 14.31
C GLU A 169 -30.67 -8.82 14.77
N ASP A 170 -29.70 -8.57 15.64
CA ASP A 170 -29.35 -7.23 16.12
C ASP A 170 -28.48 -6.42 15.11
N GLY A 171 -28.16 -7.00 13.96
CA GLY A 171 -27.35 -6.37 12.92
C GLY A 171 -25.83 -6.45 13.12
N THR A 172 -25.35 -7.08 14.20
CA THR A 172 -23.92 -7.30 14.40
C THR A 172 -23.40 -8.48 13.58
N ALA A 173 -22.09 -8.48 13.27
CA ALA A 173 -21.47 -9.58 12.56
C ALA A 173 -21.58 -10.89 13.37
N ASP A 174 -21.87 -12.00 12.70
CA ASP A 174 -21.92 -13.34 13.26
C ASP A 174 -20.76 -14.22 12.81
N GLY A 175 -20.27 -13.98 11.59
CA GLY A 175 -19.22 -14.77 10.99
C GLY A 175 -19.16 -14.62 9.49
N VAL A 176 -18.73 -15.68 8.82
CA VAL A 176 -18.65 -15.74 7.36
C VAL A 176 -19.08 -17.10 6.83
N LEU A 177 -19.69 -17.12 5.65
CA LEU A 177 -19.80 -18.30 4.81
C LEU A 177 -18.66 -18.29 3.79
N TYR A 178 -18.00 -19.42 3.62
CA TYR A 178 -16.91 -19.56 2.67
C TYR A 178 -16.91 -20.91 1.97
N TYR A 179 -16.35 -20.98 0.79
CA TYR A 179 -16.04 -22.22 0.11
C TYR A 179 -14.63 -22.66 0.50
N ASP A 180 -14.48 -23.92 0.90
CA ASP A 180 -13.17 -24.55 1.11
C ASP A 180 -12.50 -24.94 -0.22
N GLU A 181 -11.36 -25.62 -0.14
CA GLU A 181 -10.60 -26.06 -1.32
C GLU A 181 -11.35 -27.05 -2.21
N ASP A 182 -12.28 -27.81 -1.65
CA ASP A 182 -13.14 -28.75 -2.38
C ASP A 182 -14.40 -28.06 -2.95
N GLY A 183 -14.59 -26.77 -2.69
CA GLY A 183 -15.74 -26.00 -3.11
C GLY A 183 -16.98 -26.23 -2.25
N VAL A 184 -16.83 -26.89 -1.09
CA VAL A 184 -17.93 -27.13 -0.15
C VAL A 184 -18.17 -25.87 0.67
N LEU A 185 -19.45 -25.51 0.84
CA LEU A 185 -19.83 -24.35 1.64
C LEU A 185 -19.67 -24.67 3.13
N GLN A 186 -18.89 -23.84 3.81
CA GLN A 186 -18.57 -23.91 5.23
C GLN A 186 -19.01 -22.62 5.93
N GLU A 187 -19.15 -22.69 7.24
CA GLU A 187 -19.42 -21.55 8.11
C GLU A 187 -18.29 -21.37 9.13
N GLN A 188 -17.91 -20.12 9.40
CA GLN A 188 -17.02 -19.75 10.49
C GLN A 188 -17.63 -18.62 11.30
N GLN A 189 -18.02 -18.91 12.53
CA GLN A 189 -18.50 -17.91 13.48
C GLN A 189 -17.34 -17.08 14.03
N ALA A 190 -17.58 -15.79 14.24
CA ALA A 190 -16.63 -14.86 14.84
C ALA A 190 -17.36 -13.68 15.48
N GLU A 191 -16.86 -13.18 16.60
CA GLU A 191 -17.39 -11.97 17.23
C GLU A 191 -16.99 -10.69 16.45
N ILE A 192 -15.85 -10.72 15.78
CA ILE A 192 -15.33 -9.61 14.97
C ILE A 192 -14.87 -10.15 13.63
N VAL A 193 -15.34 -9.53 12.56
CA VAL A 193 -14.92 -9.82 11.18
C VAL A 193 -14.19 -8.63 10.60
N VAL A 194 -12.90 -8.80 10.28
CA VAL A 194 -12.07 -7.74 9.66
C VAL A 194 -12.01 -7.96 8.16
N LEU A 195 -12.45 -6.96 7.40
CA LEU A 195 -12.40 -6.97 5.95
C LEU A 195 -11.11 -6.32 5.44
N ALA A 196 -10.22 -7.12 4.92
CA ALA A 196 -8.93 -6.68 4.37
C ALA A 196 -8.74 -7.21 2.94
N CYS A 197 -9.80 -7.22 2.14
CA CYS A 197 -9.85 -7.82 0.79
C CYS A 197 -9.48 -6.82 -0.32
N ASN A 198 -8.74 -5.77 -0.01
CA ASN A 198 -8.39 -4.62 -0.87
C ASN A 198 -9.58 -3.74 -1.31
N GLY A 199 -9.29 -2.68 -2.09
CA GLY A 199 -10.29 -1.70 -2.55
C GLY A 199 -11.34 -2.24 -3.53
N ILE A 200 -11.16 -3.46 -4.03
CA ILE A 200 -12.10 -4.12 -4.96
C ILE A 200 -12.81 -5.29 -4.27
N GLY A 201 -12.06 -6.14 -3.59
CA GLY A 201 -12.63 -7.32 -2.92
C GLY A 201 -13.52 -6.98 -1.75
N THR A 202 -13.17 -5.98 -0.93
CA THR A 202 -13.96 -5.53 0.22
C THR A 202 -15.36 -5.05 -0.18
N PRO A 203 -15.50 -4.06 -1.09
CA PRO A 203 -16.85 -3.64 -1.49
C PRO A 203 -17.63 -4.75 -2.21
N ARG A 204 -16.98 -5.59 -2.99
CA ARG A 204 -17.63 -6.74 -3.61
C ARG A 204 -18.21 -7.70 -2.56
N LEU A 205 -17.45 -8.00 -1.50
CA LEU A 205 -17.91 -8.87 -0.42
C LEU A 205 -19.08 -8.25 0.34
N LEU A 206 -19.01 -6.94 0.66
CA LEU A 206 -20.09 -6.20 1.29
C LEU A 206 -21.38 -6.24 0.45
N LEU A 207 -21.29 -5.97 -0.85
CA LEU A 207 -22.43 -5.99 -1.76
C LEU A 207 -23.02 -7.40 -1.95
N ASN A 208 -22.23 -8.44 -1.81
CA ASN A 208 -22.69 -9.83 -1.87
C ASN A 208 -23.32 -10.31 -0.56
N SER A 209 -23.01 -9.67 0.57
CA SER A 209 -23.52 -10.01 1.89
C SER A 209 -24.89 -9.37 2.11
N LYS A 210 -25.90 -9.92 1.45
CA LYS A 210 -27.28 -9.43 1.49
C LYS A 210 -28.11 -10.23 2.50
N SER A 211 -29.04 -9.54 3.16
CA SER A 211 -30.04 -10.12 4.04
C SER A 211 -31.35 -9.33 3.97
N GLU A 212 -32.39 -9.76 4.66
CA GLU A 212 -33.63 -8.98 4.78
C GLU A 212 -33.38 -7.60 5.40
N GLN A 213 -32.44 -7.51 6.35
CA GLN A 213 -32.06 -6.24 6.99
C GLN A 213 -31.14 -5.40 6.09
N HIS A 214 -30.39 -6.01 5.18
CA HIS A 214 -29.43 -5.37 4.29
C HIS A 214 -29.64 -5.79 2.83
N PRO A 215 -30.77 -5.42 2.21
CA PRO A 215 -31.11 -5.87 0.86
C PRO A 215 -30.13 -5.40 -0.22
N ASP A 216 -29.48 -4.28 0.01
CA ASP A 216 -28.49 -3.68 -0.90
C ASP A 216 -27.02 -3.98 -0.51
N GLY A 217 -26.80 -4.95 0.40
CA GLY A 217 -25.50 -5.33 0.94
C GLY A 217 -25.15 -4.64 2.24
N LEU A 218 -24.16 -5.20 2.94
CA LEU A 218 -23.71 -4.68 4.24
C LEU A 218 -23.04 -3.31 4.10
N ALA A 219 -23.17 -2.48 5.15
CA ALA A 219 -22.57 -1.13 5.24
C ALA A 219 -22.94 -0.19 4.09
N ASN A 220 -24.00 -0.46 3.33
CA ASN A 220 -24.36 0.26 2.11
C ASN A 220 -25.60 1.18 2.26
N SER A 221 -25.90 1.66 3.45
CA SER A 221 -27.01 2.62 3.69
C SER A 221 -26.83 3.94 2.92
N SER A 222 -25.60 4.32 2.62
CA SER A 222 -25.29 5.49 1.79
C SER A 222 -25.42 5.24 0.29
N GLY A 223 -25.48 3.97 -0.15
CA GLY A 223 -25.42 3.57 -1.55
C GLY A 223 -24.06 3.80 -2.21
N LEU A 224 -22.99 4.06 -1.42
CA LEU A 224 -21.66 4.39 -1.93
C LEU A 224 -20.68 3.20 -1.97
N VAL A 225 -21.03 2.07 -1.40
CA VAL A 225 -20.17 0.87 -1.45
C VAL A 225 -19.96 0.44 -2.90
N GLY A 226 -18.70 0.29 -3.29
CA GLY A 226 -18.30 -0.06 -4.67
C GLY A 226 -18.34 1.09 -5.68
N LYS A 227 -18.56 2.31 -5.23
CA LYS A 227 -18.52 3.52 -6.06
C LYS A 227 -17.26 4.34 -5.78
N ASN A 228 -16.94 5.26 -6.69
CA ASN A 228 -15.84 6.23 -6.56
C ASN A 228 -14.45 5.58 -6.42
N LEU A 229 -14.24 4.41 -7.05
CA LEU A 229 -12.90 3.83 -7.11
C LEU A 229 -11.97 4.80 -7.86
N MET A 230 -10.90 5.21 -7.21
CA MET A 230 -9.87 6.06 -7.78
C MET A 230 -8.53 5.30 -7.79
N HIS A 231 -7.86 5.35 -8.92
CA HIS A 231 -6.47 4.90 -9.05
C HIS A 231 -5.55 6.11 -9.03
N HIS A 232 -4.29 5.90 -8.63
CA HIS A 232 -3.28 6.92 -8.85
C HIS A 232 -3.17 7.21 -10.36
N PRO A 233 -3.23 8.48 -10.81
CA PRO A 233 -2.83 8.82 -12.15
C PRO A 233 -1.34 8.50 -12.29
N TYR A 234 -0.96 7.87 -13.39
CA TYR A 234 0.40 7.40 -13.58
C TYR A 234 0.92 7.81 -14.94
N ALA A 235 1.91 8.69 -14.95
CA ALA A 235 2.64 9.03 -16.16
C ALA A 235 4.03 8.36 -16.11
N ARG A 236 4.42 7.68 -17.18
CA ARG A 236 5.76 7.12 -17.33
C ARG A 236 6.53 7.95 -18.35
N ILE A 237 7.67 8.49 -17.91
CA ILE A 237 8.62 9.19 -18.77
C ILE A 237 9.86 8.32 -18.90
N LEU A 238 10.31 8.09 -20.13
CA LEU A 238 11.53 7.35 -20.43
C LEU A 238 12.58 8.33 -20.93
N GLY A 239 13.71 8.40 -20.23
CA GLY A 239 14.89 9.14 -20.66
C GLY A 239 15.93 8.20 -21.29
N VAL A 240 16.54 8.64 -22.39
CA VAL A 240 17.69 7.95 -22.98
C VAL A 240 18.92 8.81 -22.71
N PHE A 241 19.93 8.19 -22.13
CA PHE A 241 21.19 8.84 -21.77
C PHE A 241 22.28 8.38 -22.74
N GLU A 242 23.25 9.24 -23.03
CA GLU A 242 24.44 8.89 -23.81
C GLU A 242 25.42 8.04 -22.99
N GLU A 243 25.49 8.30 -21.67
CA GLU A 243 26.26 7.49 -20.72
C GLU A 243 25.50 6.21 -20.35
N GLU A 244 26.20 5.11 -20.17
CA GLU A 244 25.62 3.86 -19.68
C GLU A 244 25.23 4.03 -18.20
N LEU A 245 23.94 4.04 -17.92
CA LEU A 245 23.41 3.99 -16.57
C LEU A 245 23.26 2.53 -16.16
N ASP A 246 23.89 2.17 -15.05
CA ASP A 246 23.80 0.80 -14.50
C ASP A 246 22.32 0.43 -14.26
N GLY A 247 21.79 -0.49 -15.07
CA GLY A 247 20.45 -1.04 -14.95
C GLY A 247 20.26 -1.98 -13.76
N LYS A 248 21.32 -2.24 -12.98
CA LYS A 248 21.32 -3.01 -11.74
C LYS A 248 21.12 -2.14 -10.50
N GLY A 249 20.48 -1.00 -10.64
CA GLY A 249 20.10 -0.16 -9.52
C GLY A 249 19.06 -0.85 -8.64
N PRO A 250 18.75 -0.30 -7.45
CA PRO A 250 17.68 -0.81 -6.63
C PRO A 250 16.40 -0.87 -7.45
N GLY A 251 15.76 -2.04 -7.49
CA GLY A 251 14.59 -2.29 -8.35
C GLY A 251 13.31 -1.60 -7.90
N GLY A 252 13.35 -0.91 -6.76
CA GLY A 252 12.28 -0.05 -6.25
C GLY A 252 12.55 1.42 -6.58
N CYS A 253 11.70 2.31 -6.08
CA CYS A 253 11.99 3.75 -6.09
C CYS A 253 13.14 4.03 -5.14
N SER A 254 14.27 4.53 -5.66
CA SER A 254 15.42 4.93 -4.83
C SER A 254 15.44 6.42 -4.53
N ILE A 255 14.76 7.21 -5.34
CA ILE A 255 14.67 8.66 -5.24
C ILE A 255 13.22 9.11 -5.48
N TRP A 256 12.79 10.14 -4.80
CA TRP A 256 11.52 10.80 -5.03
C TRP A 256 11.68 12.33 -5.01
N SER A 257 10.63 13.00 -5.44
CA SER A 257 10.50 14.46 -5.34
C SER A 257 9.07 14.81 -4.93
N HIS A 258 8.92 15.70 -3.98
CA HIS A 258 7.65 16.30 -3.55
C HIS A 258 7.50 17.73 -4.05
N GLU A 259 8.30 18.15 -5.03
CA GLU A 259 8.31 19.51 -5.56
C GLU A 259 6.90 20.02 -5.96
N PHE A 260 6.07 19.11 -6.46
CA PHE A 260 4.72 19.43 -6.93
C PHE A 260 3.61 18.74 -6.13
N TYR A 261 3.94 18.15 -5.00
CA TYR A 261 2.98 17.37 -4.23
C TYR A 261 1.93 18.25 -3.54
N GLU A 262 2.38 19.32 -2.90
CA GLU A 262 1.51 20.24 -2.18
C GLU A 262 0.90 21.29 -3.12
N THR A 263 -0.31 21.74 -2.79
CA THR A 263 -0.98 22.84 -3.50
C THR A 263 -0.13 24.09 -3.47
N ASP A 264 0.18 24.65 -4.66
CA ASP A 264 0.80 25.96 -4.82
C ASP A 264 0.01 26.80 -5.81
N ARG A 265 -0.87 27.63 -5.28
CA ARG A 265 -1.73 28.52 -6.09
C ARG A 265 -0.93 29.62 -6.77
N SER A 266 0.25 29.96 -6.26
CA SER A 266 1.12 30.97 -6.88
C SER A 266 1.76 30.43 -8.16
N ARG A 267 1.98 29.12 -8.23
CA ARG A 267 2.48 28.40 -9.40
C ARG A 267 1.33 27.84 -10.28
N GLY A 268 0.07 28.05 -9.88
CA GLY A 268 -1.09 27.75 -10.69
C GLY A 268 -1.60 26.32 -10.62
N PHE A 269 -1.26 25.55 -9.58
CA PHE A 269 -1.77 24.19 -9.41
C PHE A 269 -2.33 23.93 -8.01
N VAL A 270 -3.29 23.00 -7.96
CA VAL A 270 -3.90 22.46 -6.75
C VAL A 270 -3.58 20.97 -6.72
N ARG A 271 -2.91 20.52 -5.65
CA ARG A 271 -2.40 19.16 -5.53
C ARG A 271 -1.69 18.69 -6.81
N GLY A 272 -0.39 18.84 -6.82
CA GLY A 272 0.46 18.31 -7.87
C GLY A 272 0.71 16.80 -7.70
N TYR A 273 1.65 16.29 -8.45
CA TYR A 273 2.06 14.89 -8.46
C TYR A 273 3.52 14.73 -8.04
#